data_73e5e205927ee95812f10e5429f1423b
#
_entry.id   73e5e205927ee95812f10e5429f1423b
#
_cell.length_a   1.000
_cell.length_b   1.000
_cell.length_c   1.000
_cell.angle_alpha   90.00
_cell.angle_beta   90.00
_cell.angle_gamma   90.00
#
_symmetry.space_group_name_H-M   'P 1'
#
loop_
_entity.id
_entity.type
_entity.pdbx_description
1 polymer ?
#
loop_
_entity_poly.entity_id
_entity_poly.type
_entity_poly.pdbx_seq_one_letter_code
_entity_poly.pdbx_strand_id
1 'polypeptide(L)'
;MLSIDCLTGKSRQHLSLVPLAHSTAHFLQKDAAKAFLALQKTAKKAGFNLQPVSCFRDFARQQWIWNHKFNGIRKVHDRYGNIINLSMLDDWQRCEAILHWSSPPGASRHHWGT
;
A
#
# COMPACT_ATOMS: atom_id res chain seq x y z
N MET A 1 8.22 5.66 -19.77
CA MET A 1 6.82 5.68 -19.27
C MET A 1 6.51 4.32 -18.67
N LEU A 2 5.85 4.26 -17.52
CA LEU A 2 5.42 3.00 -16.93
C LEU A 2 4.25 2.42 -17.72
N SER A 3 4.25 1.09 -17.92
CA SER A 3 3.11 0.40 -18.53
C SER A 3 1.88 0.44 -17.61
N ILE A 4 0.71 0.21 -18.20
CA ILE A 4 -0.54 0.13 -17.43
C ILE A 4 -0.50 -0.99 -16.39
N ASP A 5 0.18 -2.09 -16.69
CA ASP A 5 0.37 -3.19 -15.75
C ASP A 5 1.26 -2.81 -14.55
N CYS A 6 2.27 -1.98 -14.75
CA CYS A 6 3.05 -1.41 -13.65
C CYS A 6 2.19 -0.47 -12.80
N LEU A 7 1.41 0.41 -13.44
CA LEU A 7 0.58 1.40 -12.73
C LEU A 7 -0.55 0.76 -11.92
N THR A 8 -1.07 -0.37 -12.38
CA THR A 8 -2.16 -1.10 -11.72
C THR A 8 -1.69 -2.22 -10.78
N GLY A 9 -0.38 -2.41 -10.63
CA GLY A 9 0.19 -3.43 -9.74
C GLY A 9 0.14 -4.86 -10.29
N LYS A 10 -0.08 -5.02 -11.59
CA LYS A 10 -0.07 -6.33 -12.27
C LYS A 10 1.32 -6.74 -12.76
N SER A 11 2.28 -5.81 -12.75
CA SER A 11 3.68 -6.05 -13.10
C SER A 11 4.62 -5.49 -12.03
N ARG A 12 5.81 -6.07 -11.93
CA ARG A 12 6.87 -5.68 -10.99
C ARG A 12 8.12 -5.13 -11.69
N GLN A 13 8.08 -4.91 -13.00
CA GLN A 13 9.25 -4.53 -13.81
C GLN A 13 9.88 -3.20 -13.39
N HIS A 14 9.12 -2.30 -12.78
CA HIS A 14 9.56 -0.99 -12.29
C HIS A 14 10.25 -1.04 -10.93
N LEU A 15 10.20 -2.18 -10.24
CA LEU A 15 10.75 -2.32 -8.90
C LEU A 15 12.25 -2.61 -8.91
N SER A 16 12.92 -2.36 -7.77
CA SER A 16 14.27 -2.83 -7.56
C SER A 16 14.31 -4.36 -7.53
N LEU A 17 15.44 -4.95 -7.93
CA LEU A 17 15.60 -6.40 -7.96
C LEU A 17 15.81 -7.01 -6.57
N VAL A 18 16.15 -6.17 -5.58
CA VAL A 18 16.40 -6.59 -4.20
C VAL A 18 15.42 -5.89 -3.27
N PRO A 19 14.93 -6.58 -2.24
CA PRO A 19 14.07 -5.96 -1.24
C PRO A 19 14.83 -4.94 -0.40
N LEU A 20 14.10 -4.02 0.25
CA LEU A 20 14.69 -3.04 1.14
C LEU A 20 15.20 -3.68 2.43
N ALA A 21 16.42 -3.33 2.81
CA ALA A 21 17.06 -3.72 4.07
C ALA A 21 16.92 -5.23 4.35
N HIS A 22 16.59 -5.59 5.57
CA HIS A 22 16.49 -6.98 6.01
C HIS A 22 15.10 -7.63 5.74
N SER A 23 14.26 -7.00 4.93
CA SER A 23 12.92 -7.50 4.61
C SER A 23 12.88 -8.17 3.24
N THR A 24 12.33 -9.36 3.18
CA THR A 24 12.09 -10.08 1.91
C THR A 24 10.82 -9.60 1.19
N ALA A 25 10.03 -8.73 1.80
CA ALA A 25 8.70 -8.33 1.31
C ALA A 25 8.58 -6.87 0.87
N HIS A 26 9.56 -6.01 1.21
CA HIS A 26 9.50 -4.58 0.94
C HIS A 26 10.29 -4.21 -0.31
N PHE A 27 9.58 -4.01 -1.42
CA PHE A 27 10.14 -3.54 -2.68
C PHE A 27 9.65 -2.13 -2.99
N LEU A 28 10.54 -1.32 -3.58
CA LEU A 28 10.23 0.02 -4.10
C LEU A 28 10.68 0.13 -5.56
N GLN A 29 10.16 1.13 -6.25
CA GLN A 29 10.71 1.59 -7.52
C GLN A 29 12.19 1.96 -7.31
N LYS A 30 13.03 1.76 -8.34
CA LYS A 30 14.50 1.82 -8.21
C LYS A 30 15.01 3.13 -7.60
N ASP A 31 14.49 4.28 -8.02
CA ASP A 31 14.93 5.58 -7.51
C ASP A 31 14.39 5.85 -6.11
N ALA A 32 13.14 5.43 -5.84
CA ALA A 32 12.56 5.49 -4.50
C ALA A 32 13.33 4.62 -3.51
N ALA A 33 13.78 3.43 -3.92
CA ALA A 33 14.61 2.56 -3.10
C ALA A 33 15.95 3.23 -2.74
N LYS A 34 16.63 3.85 -3.71
CA LYS A 34 17.88 4.59 -3.47
C LYS A 34 17.68 5.74 -2.48
N ALA A 35 16.61 6.52 -2.69
CA ALA A 35 16.28 7.66 -1.83
C ALA A 35 15.94 7.20 -0.40
N PHE A 36 15.18 6.12 -0.25
CA PHE A 36 14.84 5.55 1.05
C PHE A 36 16.09 5.06 1.79
N LEU A 37 17.00 4.34 1.12
CA LEU A 37 18.24 3.87 1.74
C LEU A 37 19.14 5.02 2.18
N ALA A 38 19.22 6.10 1.40
CA ALA A 38 19.96 7.31 1.79
C ALA A 38 19.33 7.98 3.02
N LEU A 39 18.01 8.10 3.05
CA LEU A 39 17.25 8.62 4.19
C LEU A 39 17.46 7.76 5.43
N GLN A 40 17.39 6.43 5.31
CA GLN A 40 17.60 5.49 6.40
C GLN A 40 19.02 5.63 7.01
N LYS A 41 20.03 5.78 6.16
CA LYS A 41 21.41 6.03 6.60
C LYS A 41 21.54 7.34 7.36
N THR A 42 20.91 8.41 6.89
CA THR A 42 20.91 9.73 7.56
C THR A 42 20.16 9.67 8.89
N ALA A 43 18.98 9.03 8.92
CA ALA A 43 18.20 8.84 10.13
C ALA A 43 19.00 8.08 11.21
N LYS A 44 19.71 7.01 10.80
CA LYS A 44 20.55 6.23 11.71
C LYS A 44 21.65 7.08 12.34
N LYS A 45 22.30 7.98 11.60
CA LYS A 45 23.30 8.92 12.14
C LYS A 45 22.71 9.89 13.16
N ALA A 46 21.44 10.23 13.02
CA ALA A 46 20.70 11.08 13.94
C ALA A 46 20.04 10.30 15.10
N GLY A 47 20.30 8.99 15.23
CA GLY A 47 19.78 8.15 16.30
C GLY A 47 18.40 7.54 16.05
N PHE A 48 17.86 7.65 14.84
CA PHE A 48 16.55 7.10 14.49
C PHE A 48 16.67 5.76 13.74
N ASN A 49 15.86 4.78 14.16
CA ASN A 49 15.74 3.50 13.47
C ASN A 49 14.56 3.52 12.48
N LEU A 50 14.80 4.05 11.28
CA LEU A 50 13.80 4.14 10.24
C LEU A 50 13.60 2.80 9.56
N GLN A 51 12.36 2.25 9.60
CA GLN A 51 12.00 0.97 9.01
C GLN A 51 10.86 1.12 8.00
N PRO A 52 10.87 0.36 6.88
CA PRO A 52 9.74 0.33 5.98
C PRO A 52 8.58 -0.43 6.63
N VAL A 53 7.37 0.10 6.52
CA VAL A 53 6.14 -0.54 7.02
C VAL A 53 5.32 -1.11 5.88
N SER A 54 5.16 -0.37 4.80
CA SER A 54 4.41 -0.79 3.62
C SER A 54 5.02 -0.12 2.39
N CYS A 55 5.38 -0.92 1.39
CA CYS A 55 6.01 -0.48 0.15
C CYS A 55 5.14 -0.88 -1.05
N PHE A 56 5.71 -1.49 -2.08
CA PHE A 56 4.94 -2.01 -3.20
C PHE A 56 3.88 -3.00 -2.74
N ARG A 57 2.72 -2.88 -3.36
CA ARG A 57 1.61 -3.81 -3.20
C ARG A 57 1.05 -4.15 -4.57
N ASP A 58 0.96 -5.44 -4.89
CA ASP A 58 0.39 -5.87 -6.16
C ASP A 58 -1.14 -5.76 -6.20
N PHE A 59 -1.70 -5.90 -7.40
CA PHE A 59 -3.14 -5.84 -7.63
C PHE A 59 -3.90 -6.87 -6.79
N ALA A 60 -3.44 -8.12 -6.78
CA ALA A 60 -4.12 -9.20 -6.06
C ALA A 60 -4.17 -8.94 -4.55
N ARG A 61 -3.09 -8.42 -3.95
CA ARG A 61 -3.08 -8.05 -2.53
C ARG A 61 -4.03 -6.89 -2.24
N GLN A 62 -4.09 -5.88 -3.10
CA GLN A 62 -5.03 -4.76 -2.94
C GLN A 62 -6.48 -5.23 -3.07
N GLN A 63 -6.76 -6.12 -4.03
CA GLN A 63 -8.08 -6.73 -4.19
C GLN A 63 -8.48 -7.55 -2.96
N TRP A 64 -7.56 -8.32 -2.40
CA TRP A 64 -7.78 -9.05 -1.16
C TRP A 64 -8.15 -8.10 0.00
N ILE A 65 -7.40 -7.00 0.17
CA ILE A 65 -7.69 -6.00 1.22
C ILE A 65 -9.08 -5.40 1.02
N TRP A 66 -9.42 -4.99 -0.21
CA TRP A 66 -10.70 -4.39 -0.54
C TRP A 66 -11.85 -5.33 -0.24
N ASN A 67 -11.78 -6.56 -0.75
CA ASN A 67 -12.83 -7.55 -0.57
C ASN A 67 -13.04 -7.92 0.90
N HIS A 68 -11.96 -8.06 1.67
CA HIS A 68 -12.06 -8.36 3.10
C HIS A 68 -12.68 -7.21 3.90
N LYS A 69 -12.44 -5.96 3.51
CA LYS A 69 -13.12 -4.80 4.08
C LYS A 69 -14.59 -4.77 3.68
N PHE A 70 -14.89 -4.95 2.41
CA PHE A 70 -16.27 -4.95 1.89
C PHE A 70 -17.15 -6.02 2.55
N ASN A 71 -16.59 -7.20 2.78
CA ASN A 71 -17.28 -8.33 3.42
C ASN A 71 -17.24 -8.29 4.97
N GLY A 72 -16.71 -7.23 5.56
CA GLY A 72 -16.67 -7.06 7.02
C GLY A 72 -15.64 -7.94 7.75
N ILE A 73 -14.76 -8.65 7.03
CA ILE A 73 -13.70 -9.49 7.62
C ILE A 73 -12.58 -8.62 8.19
N ARG A 74 -12.27 -7.51 7.51
CA ARG A 74 -11.38 -6.46 8.03
C ARG A 74 -12.18 -5.24 8.46
N LYS A 75 -11.79 -4.64 9.57
CA LYS A 75 -12.40 -3.42 10.10
C LYS A 75 -12.26 -2.27 9.11
N VAL A 76 -13.33 -1.49 8.98
CA VAL A 76 -13.36 -0.23 8.25
C VAL A 76 -13.54 0.90 9.27
N HIS A 77 -12.82 1.98 9.09
CA HIS A 77 -12.84 3.13 9.99
C HIS A 77 -13.37 4.37 9.28
N ASP A 78 -14.05 5.22 10.04
CA ASP A 78 -14.43 6.55 9.58
C ASP A 78 -13.22 7.51 9.58
N ARG A 79 -13.43 8.75 9.16
CA ARG A 79 -12.40 9.79 9.15
C ARG A 79 -11.81 10.11 10.53
N TYR A 80 -12.49 9.74 11.58
CA TYR A 80 -12.08 9.97 12.98
C TYR A 80 -11.43 8.74 13.61
N GLY A 81 -11.30 7.63 12.87
CA GLY A 81 -10.72 6.38 13.34
C GLY A 81 -11.69 5.43 14.05
N ASN A 82 -12.99 5.75 14.10
CA ASN A 82 -13.98 4.88 14.70
C ASN A 82 -14.34 3.73 13.75
N ILE A 83 -14.60 2.54 14.31
CA ILE A 83 -15.02 1.38 13.51
C ILE A 83 -16.45 1.59 13.03
N ILE A 84 -16.67 1.39 11.72
CA ILE A 84 -17.98 1.48 11.08
C ILE A 84 -18.64 0.10 11.09
N ASN A 85 -19.92 0.05 11.47
CA ASN A 85 -20.74 -1.14 11.30
C ASN A 85 -21.27 -1.23 9.85
N LEU A 86 -20.65 -2.07 9.04
CA LEU A 86 -21.01 -2.22 7.62
C LEU A 86 -22.35 -2.91 7.39
N SER A 87 -22.90 -3.64 8.38
CA SER A 87 -24.17 -4.38 8.21
C SER A 87 -25.35 -3.48 7.92
N MET A 88 -25.27 -2.21 8.33
CA MET A 88 -26.32 -1.19 8.11
C MET A 88 -26.17 -0.42 6.79
N LEU A 89 -25.13 -0.71 6.01
CA LEU A 89 -24.79 0.02 4.80
C LEU A 89 -25.13 -0.83 3.57
N ASP A 90 -25.65 -0.17 2.52
CA ASP A 90 -25.74 -0.77 1.18
C ASP A 90 -24.35 -0.87 0.52
N ASP A 91 -24.28 -1.51 -0.63
CA ASP A 91 -23.00 -1.79 -1.33
C ASP A 91 -22.24 -0.51 -1.71
N TRP A 92 -22.96 0.53 -2.13
CA TRP A 92 -22.34 1.81 -2.47
C TRP A 92 -21.78 2.51 -1.24
N GLN A 93 -22.55 2.58 -0.17
CA GLN A 93 -22.14 3.15 1.10
C GLN A 93 -20.93 2.42 1.70
N ARG A 94 -20.84 1.08 1.52
CA ARG A 94 -19.64 0.32 1.91
C ARG A 94 -18.42 0.74 1.12
N CYS A 95 -18.56 0.89 -0.20
CA CYS A 95 -17.48 1.38 -1.05
C CYS A 95 -17.00 2.77 -0.62
N GLU A 96 -17.92 3.71 -0.39
CA GLU A 96 -17.59 5.05 0.10
C GLU A 96 -16.84 5.03 1.44
N ALA A 97 -17.31 4.21 2.38
CA ALA A 97 -16.66 4.05 3.68
C ALA A 97 -15.22 3.51 3.55
N ILE A 98 -15.00 2.51 2.68
CA ILE A 98 -13.67 1.94 2.44
C ILE A 98 -12.73 2.95 1.81
N LEU A 99 -13.22 3.79 0.90
CA LEU A 99 -12.42 4.78 0.17
C LEU A 99 -11.77 5.84 1.06
N HIS A 100 -12.23 6.05 2.28
CA HIS A 100 -11.56 6.95 3.23
C HIS A 100 -10.13 6.51 3.56
N TRP A 101 -9.83 5.19 3.54
CA TRP A 101 -8.54 4.64 3.98
C TRP A 101 -7.90 3.67 2.99
N SER A 102 -8.59 3.29 1.92
CA SER A 102 -8.11 2.32 0.96
C SER A 102 -8.53 2.68 -0.44
N SER A 103 -7.61 2.57 -1.38
CA SER A 103 -7.90 2.70 -2.81
C SER A 103 -8.44 1.37 -3.37
N PRO A 104 -9.29 1.40 -4.40
CA PRO A 104 -9.67 0.19 -5.09
C PRO A 104 -8.47 -0.47 -5.78
N PRO A 105 -8.55 -1.79 -6.07
CA PRO A 105 -7.52 -2.50 -6.81
C PRO A 105 -7.26 -1.84 -8.17
N GLY A 106 -5.98 -1.62 -8.48
CA GLY A 106 -5.54 -0.94 -9.70
C GLY A 106 -5.40 0.58 -9.57
N ALA A 107 -5.93 1.20 -8.51
CA ALA A 107 -5.83 2.65 -8.27
C ALA A 107 -4.96 3.03 -7.06
N SER A 108 -4.32 2.07 -6.42
CA SER A 108 -3.49 2.32 -5.26
C SER A 108 -2.11 2.87 -5.65
N ARG A 109 -1.65 3.93 -4.99
CA ARG A 109 -0.27 4.42 -5.12
C ARG A 109 0.77 3.36 -4.73
N HIS A 110 0.43 2.43 -3.86
CA HIS A 110 1.30 1.30 -3.52
C HIS A 110 1.69 0.44 -4.73
N HIS A 111 0.91 0.45 -5.82
CA HIS A 111 1.25 -0.23 -7.06
C HIS A 111 2.47 0.37 -7.76
N TRP A 112 2.77 1.63 -7.51
CA TRP A 112 3.90 2.34 -8.12
C TRP A 112 5.23 2.04 -7.42
N GLY A 113 5.19 1.56 -6.18
CA GLY A 113 6.39 1.30 -5.40
C GLY A 113 7.11 2.58 -4.92
N THR A 114 6.31 3.62 -4.65
CA THR A 114 6.84 4.92 -4.20
C THR A 114 6.30 5.29 -2.83
#